data_0b0012fb185fea737bf96969ce858fe3
#
_entry.id   0b0012fb185fea737bf96969ce858fe3
#
_cell.length_a   1.000
_cell.length_b   1.000
_cell.length_c   1.000
_cell.angle_alpha   90.00
_cell.angle_beta   90.00
_cell.angle_gamma   90.00
#
_symmetry.space_group_name_H-M   'P 1'
#
loop_
_entity.id
_entity.type
_entity.pdbx_description
1 polymer ?
#
loop_
_entity_poly.entity_id
_entity_poly.type
_entity_poly.pdbx_seq_one_letter_code
_entity_poly.pdbx_strand_id
1 'polypeptide(L)'
;MVGDVTDKWDEFLKENDEIVYIPMSSGLSSSCETAYMLSQDYDGKVQVVNNQRISVTMRQSVIDAKNLAEAGKNAAEIKQILEDAKFESSIYIMVDTLNYLKKGGRITPAAAALGTLLKLKPVLQIQGEKLDAFAKARTVKQAKSIMIDAMKSDFEKRFNNPDGSQINLEMAYTHDIAAAEAFKEEVQAAFPNNEIVMNPLSLSVSCHIGPGALAIACSKKIEYCNK
;
A
#
# COMPACT_ATOMS: atom_id res chain seq x y z
N MET A 1 -10.28 11.67 -15.32
CA MET A 1 -9.95 11.20 -16.69
C MET A 1 -8.53 11.63 -17.03
N VAL A 2 -7.95 11.25 -18.17
CA VAL A 2 -6.55 11.57 -18.52
C VAL A 2 -6.31 13.10 -18.49
N GLY A 3 -7.21 13.89 -19.10
CA GLY A 3 -7.12 15.36 -19.10
C GLY A 3 -7.12 15.99 -17.70
N ASP A 4 -7.87 15.42 -16.75
CA ASP A 4 -7.94 15.96 -15.38
C ASP A 4 -6.57 15.89 -14.65
N VAL A 5 -5.72 14.94 -15.04
CA VAL A 5 -4.39 14.77 -14.44
C VAL A 5 -3.42 15.82 -14.99
N THR A 6 -3.39 15.99 -16.32
CA THR A 6 -2.55 17.00 -16.98
C THR A 6 -2.96 18.41 -16.60
N ASP A 7 -4.28 18.71 -16.54
CA ASP A 7 -4.79 20.02 -16.10
C ASP A 7 -4.28 20.36 -14.68
N LYS A 8 -4.22 19.35 -13.77
CA LYS A 8 -3.68 19.55 -12.44
C LYS A 8 -2.17 19.75 -12.43
N TRP A 9 -1.42 19.03 -13.25
CA TRP A 9 0.02 19.26 -13.39
C TRP A 9 0.31 20.65 -13.93
N ASP A 10 -0.43 21.10 -14.95
CA ASP A 10 -0.31 22.44 -15.51
C ASP A 10 -0.64 23.55 -14.50
N GLU A 11 -1.64 23.30 -13.62
CA GLU A 11 -1.98 24.18 -12.52
C GLU A 11 -0.84 24.28 -11.51
N PHE A 12 -0.32 23.14 -11.03
CA PHE A 12 0.74 23.11 -10.02
C PHE A 12 2.08 23.63 -10.53
N LEU A 13 2.42 23.42 -11.80
CA LEU A 13 3.67 23.93 -12.38
C LEU A 13 3.69 25.46 -12.60
N LYS A 14 2.57 26.16 -12.36
CA LYS A 14 2.57 27.65 -12.34
C LYS A 14 3.25 28.21 -11.09
N GLU A 15 3.26 27.44 -10.00
CA GLU A 15 3.74 27.87 -8.68
C GLU A 15 4.87 26.98 -8.15
N ASN A 16 5.20 25.89 -8.83
CA ASN A 16 6.22 24.94 -8.42
C ASN A 16 7.13 24.58 -9.61
N ASP A 17 8.38 24.28 -9.32
CA ASP A 17 9.35 23.93 -10.36
C ASP A 17 9.20 22.49 -10.85
N GLU A 18 8.83 21.57 -9.97
CA GLU A 18 8.74 20.13 -10.23
C GLU A 18 7.56 19.48 -9.51
N ILE A 19 7.13 18.33 -10.00
CA ILE A 19 6.07 17.50 -9.43
C ILE A 19 6.56 16.06 -9.24
N VAL A 20 6.30 15.51 -8.05
CA VAL A 20 6.37 14.06 -7.81
C VAL A 20 4.95 13.50 -7.81
N TYR A 21 4.62 12.67 -8.78
CA TYR A 21 3.30 12.03 -8.92
C TYR A 21 3.38 10.56 -8.51
N ILE A 22 2.62 10.18 -7.49
CA ILE A 22 2.66 8.82 -6.90
C ILE A 22 1.32 8.12 -7.13
N PRO A 23 1.14 7.39 -8.24
CA PRO A 23 -0.04 6.59 -8.51
C PRO A 23 -0.01 5.26 -7.74
N MET A 24 -1.15 4.56 -7.69
CA MET A 24 -1.15 3.19 -7.16
C MET A 24 -0.36 2.25 -8.07
N SER A 25 0.07 1.12 -7.52
CA SER A 25 0.83 0.06 -8.19
C SER A 25 0.41 -0.18 -9.65
N SER A 26 1.38 -0.22 -10.56
CA SER A 26 1.18 -0.53 -11.98
C SER A 26 0.51 -1.90 -12.21
N GLY A 27 0.73 -2.85 -11.32
CA GLY A 27 0.08 -4.16 -11.38
C GLY A 27 -1.40 -4.16 -10.99
N LEU A 28 -1.90 -3.08 -10.36
CA LEU A 28 -3.29 -2.94 -9.92
C LEU A 28 -4.10 -1.98 -10.79
N SER A 29 -3.44 -1.01 -11.44
CA SER A 29 -4.10 0.00 -12.27
C SER A 29 -3.16 0.48 -13.37
N SER A 30 -3.70 0.68 -14.57
CA SER A 30 -2.99 1.32 -15.69
C SER A 30 -2.72 2.82 -15.49
N SER A 31 -3.21 3.41 -14.39
CA SER A 31 -2.98 4.84 -14.09
C SER A 31 -1.51 5.21 -14.02
N CYS A 32 -0.65 4.31 -13.53
CA CYS A 32 0.78 4.52 -13.46
C CYS A 32 1.42 4.62 -14.85
N GLU A 33 1.14 3.67 -15.72
CA GLU A 33 1.65 3.67 -17.11
C GLU A 33 1.14 4.87 -17.90
N THR A 34 -0.16 5.19 -17.75
CA THR A 34 -0.75 6.36 -18.39
C THR A 34 -0.09 7.66 -17.93
N ALA A 35 0.10 7.82 -16.62
CA ALA A 35 0.77 9.00 -16.08
C ALA A 35 2.23 9.08 -16.55
N TYR A 36 2.94 7.96 -16.60
CA TYR A 36 4.31 7.91 -17.12
C TYR A 36 4.38 8.37 -18.58
N MET A 37 3.46 7.91 -19.44
CA MET A 37 3.41 8.36 -20.84
C MET A 37 3.17 9.87 -20.94
N LEU A 38 2.21 10.40 -20.17
CA LEU A 38 1.89 11.83 -20.16
C LEU A 38 3.04 12.70 -19.62
N SER A 39 3.80 12.19 -18.66
CA SER A 39 4.89 12.96 -18.06
C SER A 39 6.06 13.21 -19.02
N GLN A 40 6.13 12.48 -20.14
CA GLN A 40 7.17 12.69 -21.16
C GLN A 40 7.05 14.06 -21.85
N ASP A 41 5.85 14.64 -21.88
CA ASP A 41 5.59 15.97 -22.47
C ASP A 41 5.98 17.13 -21.52
N TYR A 42 6.51 16.84 -20.33
CA TYR A 42 6.81 17.84 -19.30
C TYR A 42 8.32 18.07 -19.06
N ASP A 43 9.17 17.69 -19.99
CA ASP A 43 10.62 17.95 -19.96
C ASP A 43 11.30 17.57 -18.61
N GLY A 44 10.85 16.48 -17.99
CA GLY A 44 11.38 15.99 -16.72
C GLY A 44 10.84 16.69 -15.47
N LYS A 45 10.00 17.72 -15.60
CA LYS A 45 9.39 18.41 -14.44
C LYS A 45 8.37 17.58 -13.67
N VAL A 46 7.80 16.55 -14.31
CA VAL A 46 6.85 15.63 -13.67
C VAL A 46 7.50 14.26 -13.55
N GLN A 47 7.80 13.84 -12.33
CA GLN A 47 8.37 12.55 -12.01
C GLN A 47 7.31 11.59 -11.51
N VAL A 48 7.00 10.57 -12.30
CA VAL A 48 6.03 9.53 -11.95
C VAL A 48 6.72 8.39 -11.22
N VAL A 49 6.27 8.08 -10.00
CA VAL A 49 6.85 7.06 -9.12
C VAL A 49 6.08 5.75 -9.23
N ASN A 50 6.72 4.67 -9.63
CA ASN A 50 6.15 3.32 -9.58
C ASN A 50 6.78 2.49 -8.45
N ASN A 51 6.46 2.80 -7.22
CA ASN A 51 6.94 2.03 -6.08
C ASN A 51 6.01 0.89 -5.64
N GLN A 52 5.06 0.52 -6.50
CA GLN A 52 4.18 -0.64 -6.34
C GLN A 52 3.36 -0.65 -5.04
N ARG A 53 3.04 0.52 -4.50
CA ARG A 53 2.27 0.69 -3.27
C ARG A 53 0.81 1.06 -3.55
N ILE A 54 -0.02 0.89 -2.54
CA ILE A 54 -1.45 1.23 -2.56
C ILE A 54 -1.92 1.55 -1.14
N SER A 55 -3.04 2.29 -1.02
CA SER A 55 -3.71 2.55 0.27
C SER A 55 -2.76 3.21 1.29
N VAL A 56 -2.69 2.67 2.50
CA VAL A 56 -1.91 3.24 3.61
C VAL A 56 -0.42 3.29 3.29
N THR A 57 0.16 2.29 2.64
CA THR A 57 1.58 2.31 2.24
C THR A 57 1.86 3.35 1.14
N MET A 58 0.88 3.63 0.25
CA MET A 58 0.99 4.73 -0.72
C MET A 58 0.87 6.09 -0.02
N ARG A 59 -0.03 6.22 0.98
CA ARG A 59 -0.09 7.41 1.83
C ARG A 59 1.27 7.69 2.48
N GLN A 60 1.93 6.66 3.02
CA GLN A 60 3.26 6.82 3.60
C GLN A 60 4.27 7.29 2.55
N SER A 61 4.23 6.76 1.32
CA SER A 61 5.12 7.23 0.25
C SER A 61 4.96 8.72 -0.07
N VAL A 62 3.73 9.25 0.04
CA VAL A 62 3.49 10.70 -0.15
C VAL A 62 4.11 11.51 1.00
N ILE A 63 4.00 11.01 2.23
CA ILE A 63 4.64 11.64 3.39
C ILE A 63 6.17 11.60 3.25
N ASP A 64 6.71 10.46 2.83
CA ASP A 64 8.15 10.29 2.60
C ASP A 64 8.65 11.25 1.49
N ALA A 65 7.91 11.37 0.38
CA ALA A 65 8.22 12.31 -0.69
C ALA A 65 8.25 13.76 -0.18
N LYS A 66 7.26 14.15 0.63
CA LYS A 66 7.21 15.49 1.24
C LYS A 66 8.43 15.75 2.12
N ASN A 67 8.76 14.81 3.00
CA ASN A 67 9.90 14.95 3.90
C ASN A 67 11.24 15.02 3.13
N LEU A 68 11.37 14.24 2.06
CA LEU A 68 12.55 14.29 1.18
C LEU A 68 12.66 15.65 0.46
N ALA A 69 11.55 16.21 -0.01
CA ALA A 69 11.52 17.54 -0.62
C ALA A 69 11.91 18.63 0.40
N GLU A 70 11.39 18.56 1.63
CA GLU A 70 11.77 19.45 2.75
C GLU A 70 13.26 19.31 3.14
N ALA A 71 13.84 18.13 2.93
CA ALA A 71 15.28 17.88 3.08
C ALA A 71 16.12 18.31 1.85
N GLY A 72 15.50 18.98 0.86
CA GLY A 72 16.18 19.57 -0.30
C GLY A 72 16.41 18.60 -1.47
N LYS A 73 15.73 17.44 -1.52
CA LYS A 73 15.77 16.53 -2.65
C LYS A 73 14.90 17.05 -3.80
N ASN A 74 15.41 16.95 -5.04
CA ASN A 74 14.62 17.22 -6.24
C ASN A 74 13.69 16.04 -6.59
N ALA A 75 12.76 16.25 -7.52
CA ALA A 75 11.74 15.26 -7.87
C ALA A 75 12.35 13.94 -8.42
N ALA A 76 13.43 14.00 -9.17
CA ALA A 76 14.11 12.83 -9.71
C ALA A 76 14.81 12.00 -8.61
N GLU A 77 15.47 12.65 -7.65
CA GLU A 77 16.07 11.99 -6.48
C GLU A 77 14.98 11.33 -5.62
N ILE A 78 13.85 12.02 -5.37
CA ILE A 78 12.71 11.50 -4.60
C ILE A 78 12.15 10.26 -5.29
N LYS A 79 11.91 10.33 -6.61
CA LYS A 79 11.46 9.18 -7.39
C LYS A 79 12.39 7.98 -7.20
N GLN A 80 13.69 8.18 -7.37
CA GLN A 80 14.69 7.10 -7.26
C GLN A 80 14.64 6.46 -5.86
N ILE A 81 14.65 7.27 -4.80
CA ILE A 81 14.60 6.77 -3.41
C ILE A 81 13.32 5.94 -3.17
N LEU A 82 12.16 6.44 -3.61
CA LEU A 82 10.90 5.74 -3.40
C LEU A 82 10.79 4.45 -4.23
N GLU A 83 11.34 4.42 -5.44
CA GLU A 83 11.35 3.23 -6.28
C GLU A 83 12.35 2.17 -5.79
N ASP A 84 13.50 2.57 -5.26
CA ASP A 84 14.47 1.67 -4.62
C ASP A 84 13.86 0.97 -3.40
N ALA A 85 13.02 1.69 -2.64
CA ALA A 85 12.32 1.18 -1.46
C ALA A 85 11.04 0.38 -1.79
N LYS A 86 10.73 0.09 -3.06
CA LYS A 86 9.45 -0.53 -3.46
C LYS A 86 9.15 -1.86 -2.78
N PHE A 87 10.17 -2.68 -2.55
CA PHE A 87 10.03 -3.98 -1.89
C PHE A 87 10.17 -3.92 -0.36
N GLU A 88 10.46 -2.75 0.20
CA GLU A 88 10.54 -2.54 1.64
C GLU A 88 9.17 -2.22 2.26
N SER A 89 8.15 -2.96 1.83
CA SER A 89 6.78 -2.88 2.37
C SER A 89 6.07 -4.22 2.26
N SER A 90 5.09 -4.42 3.11
CA SER A 90 4.21 -5.60 3.09
C SER A 90 2.78 -5.17 3.41
N ILE A 91 1.83 -5.82 2.76
CA ILE A 91 0.41 -5.75 3.11
C ILE A 91 -0.12 -7.18 3.24
N TYR A 92 -0.80 -7.48 4.34
CA TYR A 92 -1.58 -8.68 4.52
C TYR A 92 -3.03 -8.28 4.72
N ILE A 93 -3.93 -8.86 3.93
CA ILE A 93 -5.36 -8.52 3.96
C ILE A 93 -6.22 -9.77 3.99
N MET A 94 -7.08 -9.87 4.99
CA MET A 94 -8.19 -10.82 5.01
C MET A 94 -9.36 -10.22 4.26
N VAL A 95 -9.96 -11.00 3.37
CA VAL A 95 -11.20 -10.62 2.67
C VAL A 95 -12.32 -11.61 2.97
N ASP A 96 -13.56 -11.11 2.94
CA ASP A 96 -14.74 -11.96 3.16
C ASP A 96 -15.00 -12.91 1.99
N THR A 97 -14.74 -12.44 0.79
CA THR A 97 -14.92 -13.17 -0.45
C THR A 97 -13.95 -12.70 -1.52
N LEU A 98 -13.54 -13.60 -2.40
CA LEU A 98 -12.72 -13.26 -3.58
C LEU A 98 -13.55 -12.85 -4.80
N ASN A 99 -14.88 -12.84 -4.71
CA ASN A 99 -15.76 -12.59 -5.87
C ASN A 99 -15.51 -11.22 -6.52
N TYR A 100 -15.33 -10.16 -5.70
CA TYR A 100 -15.07 -8.81 -6.19
C TYR A 100 -13.70 -8.73 -6.89
N LEU A 101 -12.67 -9.26 -6.26
CA LEU A 101 -11.30 -9.29 -6.80
C LEU A 101 -11.20 -10.10 -8.09
N LYS A 102 -11.89 -11.27 -8.16
CA LYS A 102 -11.96 -12.09 -9.38
C LYS A 102 -12.60 -11.32 -10.52
N LYS A 103 -13.76 -10.69 -10.29
CA LYS A 103 -14.44 -9.87 -11.30
C LYS A 103 -13.57 -8.70 -11.75
N GLY A 104 -12.82 -8.10 -10.83
CA GLY A 104 -11.91 -7.00 -11.11
C GLY A 104 -10.61 -7.41 -11.81
N GLY A 105 -10.21 -8.67 -11.75
CA GLY A 105 -8.95 -9.16 -12.35
C GLY A 105 -7.68 -8.61 -11.65
N ARG A 106 -7.76 -8.20 -10.37
CA ARG A 106 -6.65 -7.59 -9.60
C ARG A 106 -5.96 -8.57 -8.64
N ILE A 107 -6.13 -9.86 -8.90
CA ILE A 107 -5.44 -10.93 -8.13
C ILE A 107 -4.68 -11.87 -9.07
N THR A 108 -3.66 -12.53 -8.54
CA THR A 108 -2.96 -13.60 -9.26
C THR A 108 -3.85 -14.82 -9.49
N PRO A 109 -3.56 -15.67 -10.49
CA PRO A 109 -4.25 -16.94 -10.67
C PRO A 109 -4.21 -17.82 -9.41
N ALA A 110 -3.11 -17.83 -8.69
CA ALA A 110 -2.95 -18.57 -7.42
C ALA A 110 -3.93 -18.07 -6.36
N ALA A 111 -4.07 -16.75 -6.18
CA ALA A 111 -5.05 -16.16 -5.27
C ALA A 111 -6.49 -16.44 -5.73
N ALA A 112 -6.77 -16.38 -7.04
CA ALA A 112 -8.08 -16.71 -7.58
C ALA A 112 -8.49 -18.16 -7.30
N ALA A 113 -7.56 -19.11 -7.29
CA ALA A 113 -7.81 -20.52 -7.00
C ALA A 113 -8.25 -20.76 -5.53
N LEU A 114 -7.89 -19.86 -4.58
CA LEU A 114 -8.36 -19.97 -3.19
C LEU A 114 -9.88 -19.83 -3.06
N GLY A 115 -10.53 -19.12 -3.97
CA GLY A 115 -11.95 -18.80 -3.88
C GLY A 115 -12.91 -19.91 -4.31
N THR A 116 -12.42 -21.10 -4.62
CA THR A 116 -13.28 -22.27 -4.95
C THR A 116 -13.79 -23.01 -3.69
N LEU A 117 -13.27 -22.66 -2.52
CA LEU A 117 -13.59 -23.29 -1.25
C LEU A 117 -14.61 -22.44 -0.46
N LEU A 118 -15.77 -23.02 -0.20
CA LEU A 118 -16.83 -22.39 0.59
C LEU A 118 -16.39 -22.16 2.05
N LYS A 119 -16.79 -21.02 2.62
CA LYS A 119 -16.59 -20.66 4.04
C LYS A 119 -15.13 -20.44 4.47
N LEU A 120 -14.24 -20.05 3.57
CA LEU A 120 -12.89 -19.59 3.94
C LEU A 120 -12.85 -18.08 4.10
N LYS A 121 -11.90 -17.64 4.93
CA LYS A 121 -11.43 -16.26 5.05
C LYS A 121 -10.01 -16.18 4.47
N PRO A 122 -9.88 -15.94 3.15
CA PRO A 122 -8.56 -15.89 2.53
C PRO A 122 -7.75 -14.72 3.08
N VAL A 123 -6.47 -14.98 3.32
CA VAL A 123 -5.48 -13.94 3.57
C VAL A 123 -4.63 -13.81 2.32
N LEU A 124 -4.59 -12.61 1.78
CA LEU A 124 -3.78 -12.24 0.62
C LEU A 124 -2.62 -11.37 1.05
N GLN A 125 -1.59 -11.29 0.23
CA GLN A 125 -0.44 -10.40 0.45
C GLN A 125 -0.18 -9.51 -0.75
N ILE A 126 0.46 -8.35 -0.50
CA ILE A 126 1.12 -7.53 -1.50
C ILE A 126 2.56 -7.31 -1.02
N GLN A 127 3.51 -7.88 -1.76
CA GLN A 127 4.95 -7.65 -1.61
C GLN A 127 5.57 -7.37 -2.98
N GLY A 128 4.87 -6.63 -3.81
CA GLY A 128 5.16 -6.32 -5.20
C GLY A 128 3.92 -5.74 -5.88
N GLU A 129 3.68 -6.11 -7.12
CA GLU A 129 2.71 -5.42 -7.97
C GLU A 129 1.23 -5.75 -7.67
N LYS A 130 0.92 -6.99 -7.28
CA LYS A 130 -0.46 -7.54 -7.25
C LYS A 130 -0.77 -8.22 -5.92
N LEU A 131 -2.07 -8.39 -5.68
CA LEU A 131 -2.57 -9.26 -4.62
C LEU A 131 -2.31 -10.73 -4.96
N ASP A 132 -1.54 -11.39 -4.11
CA ASP A 132 -1.23 -12.81 -4.22
C ASP A 132 -1.78 -13.61 -3.04
N ALA A 133 -1.82 -14.93 -3.20
CA ALA A 133 -2.25 -15.84 -2.16
C ALA A 133 -1.21 -15.90 -1.04
N PHE A 134 -1.66 -15.82 0.22
CA PHE A 134 -0.78 -16.00 1.36
C PHE A 134 -1.22 -17.19 2.21
N ALA A 135 -2.45 -17.16 2.73
CA ALA A 135 -2.94 -18.22 3.60
C ALA A 135 -4.45 -18.45 3.48
N LYS A 136 -4.89 -19.60 4.01
CA LYS A 136 -6.31 -19.97 4.12
C LYS A 136 -6.67 -20.01 5.60
N ALA A 137 -7.58 -19.15 6.04
CA ALA A 137 -8.18 -19.22 7.36
C ALA A 137 -9.62 -19.72 7.28
N ARG A 138 -10.09 -20.34 8.34
CA ARG A 138 -11.48 -20.78 8.48
C ARG A 138 -12.34 -19.79 9.25
N THR A 139 -11.70 -18.93 10.04
CA THR A 139 -12.35 -17.92 10.87
C THR A 139 -11.63 -16.58 10.79
N VAL A 140 -12.33 -15.50 11.09
CA VAL A 140 -11.74 -14.15 11.21
C VAL A 140 -10.62 -14.14 12.25
N LYS A 141 -10.82 -14.79 13.41
CA LYS A 141 -9.81 -14.89 14.47
C LYS A 141 -8.52 -15.55 13.96
N GLN A 142 -8.64 -16.65 13.23
CA GLN A 142 -7.47 -17.32 12.63
C GLN A 142 -6.78 -16.42 11.59
N ALA A 143 -7.54 -15.70 10.75
CA ALA A 143 -6.97 -14.80 9.76
C ALA A 143 -6.20 -13.65 10.41
N LYS A 144 -6.74 -13.04 11.47
CA LYS A 144 -6.06 -12.00 12.26
C LYS A 144 -4.73 -12.50 12.84
N SER A 145 -4.72 -13.69 13.47
CA SER A 145 -3.49 -14.30 14.00
C SER A 145 -2.45 -14.51 12.89
N ILE A 146 -2.85 -15.08 11.75
CA ILE A 146 -1.97 -15.29 10.61
C ILE A 146 -1.34 -13.98 10.12
N MET A 147 -2.12 -12.90 10.03
CA MET A 147 -1.61 -11.60 9.59
C MET A 147 -0.64 -10.98 10.59
N ILE A 148 -0.90 -11.10 11.89
CA ILE A 148 0.01 -10.62 12.95
C ILE A 148 1.32 -11.42 12.93
N ASP A 149 1.25 -12.74 12.81
CA ASP A 149 2.43 -13.61 12.78
C ASP A 149 3.28 -13.35 11.52
N ALA A 150 2.64 -13.14 10.37
CA ALA A 150 3.31 -12.76 9.14
C ALA A 150 4.03 -11.42 9.28
N MET A 151 3.39 -10.43 9.88
CA MET A 151 3.99 -9.12 10.13
C MET A 151 5.18 -9.19 11.09
N LYS A 152 5.10 -9.99 12.16
CA LYS A 152 6.24 -10.24 13.05
C LYS A 152 7.40 -10.88 12.31
N SER A 153 7.11 -11.87 11.45
CA SER A 153 8.13 -12.50 10.61
C SER A 153 8.80 -11.52 9.64
N ASP A 154 8.03 -10.58 9.08
CA ASP A 154 8.60 -9.55 8.21
C ASP A 154 9.51 -8.60 8.99
N PHE A 155 9.12 -8.16 10.18
CA PHE A 155 9.95 -7.31 11.03
C PHE A 155 11.28 -7.99 11.34
N GLU A 156 11.25 -9.27 11.71
CA GLU A 156 12.43 -10.04 12.08
C GLU A 156 13.29 -10.41 10.86
N LYS A 157 12.68 -11.06 9.85
CA LYS A 157 13.45 -11.76 8.80
C LYS A 157 13.65 -10.92 7.55
N ARG A 158 12.67 -10.06 7.22
CA ARG A 158 12.70 -9.29 5.97
C ARG A 158 13.32 -7.93 6.17
N PHE A 159 13.00 -7.26 7.28
CA PHE A 159 13.50 -5.93 7.57
C PHE A 159 14.64 -5.90 8.58
N ASN A 160 14.94 -7.04 9.21
CA ASN A 160 15.96 -7.15 10.27
C ASN A 160 15.78 -6.08 11.38
N ASN A 161 14.53 -5.84 11.76
CA ASN A 161 14.13 -4.81 12.71
C ASN A 161 13.02 -5.35 13.66
N PRO A 162 13.34 -6.32 14.54
CA PRO A 162 12.36 -7.02 15.37
C PRO A 162 11.66 -6.12 16.39
N ASP A 163 12.27 -5.00 16.79
CA ASP A 163 11.69 -4.01 17.70
C ASP A 163 10.74 -3.02 17.01
N GLY A 164 10.70 -3.02 15.67
CA GLY A 164 9.84 -2.17 14.87
C GLY A 164 10.23 -0.69 14.84
N SER A 165 11.37 -0.31 15.40
CA SER A 165 11.79 1.11 15.52
C SER A 165 11.94 1.80 14.16
N GLN A 166 12.33 1.05 13.12
CA GLN A 166 12.50 1.54 11.75
C GLN A 166 11.32 1.18 10.82
N ILE A 167 10.17 0.87 11.39
CA ILE A 167 8.99 0.43 10.63
C ILE A 167 7.81 1.37 10.91
N ASN A 168 7.16 1.83 9.85
CA ASN A 168 5.81 2.40 9.89
C ASN A 168 4.82 1.24 9.90
N LEU A 169 3.96 1.17 10.90
CA LEU A 169 2.91 0.16 11.02
C LEU A 169 1.56 0.78 10.72
N GLU A 170 0.81 0.16 9.84
CA GLU A 170 -0.39 0.74 9.27
C GLU A 170 -1.51 -0.29 9.15
N MET A 171 -2.74 0.16 9.15
CA MET A 171 -3.92 -0.69 8.99
C MET A 171 -4.91 -0.08 8.01
N ALA A 172 -5.65 -0.94 7.33
CA ALA A 172 -6.75 -0.52 6.47
C ALA A 172 -7.95 -1.47 6.61
N TYR A 173 -9.14 -0.96 6.30
CA TYR A 173 -10.36 -1.74 6.41
C TYR A 173 -11.43 -1.30 5.39
N THR A 174 -12.46 -2.14 5.23
CA THR A 174 -13.68 -1.79 4.49
C THR A 174 -14.91 -1.95 5.37
N HIS A 175 -15.82 -0.97 5.32
CA HIS A 175 -17.17 -0.98 5.88
C HIS A 175 -17.25 -0.98 7.41
N ASP A 176 -16.70 -1.97 8.11
CA ASP A 176 -16.89 -2.20 9.54
C ASP A 176 -15.76 -1.59 10.37
N ILE A 177 -15.95 -0.36 10.84
CA ILE A 177 -14.99 0.34 11.68
C ILE A 177 -14.83 -0.32 13.06
N ALA A 178 -15.92 -0.86 13.65
CA ALA A 178 -15.83 -1.47 14.97
C ALA A 178 -14.96 -2.74 14.94
N ALA A 179 -15.10 -3.56 13.88
CA ALA A 179 -14.23 -4.72 13.68
C ALA A 179 -12.77 -4.30 13.44
N ALA A 180 -12.54 -3.17 12.76
CA ALA A 180 -11.21 -2.64 12.51
C ALA A 180 -10.56 -2.10 13.79
N GLU A 181 -11.30 -1.38 14.63
CA GLU A 181 -10.83 -0.88 15.94
C GLU A 181 -10.49 -2.05 16.87
N ALA A 182 -11.34 -3.05 16.98
CA ALA A 182 -11.05 -4.26 17.75
C ALA A 182 -9.80 -4.99 17.23
N PHE A 183 -9.57 -5.01 15.92
CA PHE A 183 -8.35 -5.58 15.36
C PHE A 183 -7.13 -4.70 15.63
N LYS A 184 -7.27 -3.38 15.61
CA LYS A 184 -6.20 -2.44 15.96
C LYS A 184 -5.70 -2.67 17.39
N GLU A 185 -6.57 -2.95 18.34
CA GLU A 185 -6.19 -3.29 19.73
C GLU A 185 -5.33 -4.56 19.77
N GLU A 186 -5.72 -5.61 19.02
CA GLU A 186 -4.94 -6.85 18.92
C GLU A 186 -3.55 -6.61 18.29
N VAL A 187 -3.49 -5.78 17.24
CA VAL A 187 -2.23 -5.40 16.58
C VAL A 187 -1.37 -4.55 17.52
N GLN A 188 -1.95 -3.58 18.23
CA GLN A 188 -1.22 -2.75 19.19
C GLN A 188 -0.62 -3.56 20.33
N ALA A 189 -1.33 -4.57 20.82
CA ALA A 189 -0.81 -5.48 21.82
C ALA A 189 0.38 -6.33 21.30
N ALA A 190 0.36 -6.65 20.00
CA ALA A 190 1.42 -7.42 19.35
C ALA A 190 2.66 -6.58 19.00
N PHE A 191 2.47 -5.27 18.76
CA PHE A 191 3.50 -4.29 18.39
C PHE A 191 3.44 -3.04 19.27
N PRO A 192 3.77 -3.16 20.57
CA PRO A 192 3.55 -2.09 21.54
C PRO A 192 4.39 -0.83 21.29
N ASN A 193 5.50 -0.95 20.57
CA ASN A 193 6.42 0.15 20.29
C ASN A 193 6.05 0.96 19.02
N ASN A 194 5.10 0.48 18.22
CA ASN A 194 4.70 1.14 16.98
C ASN A 194 3.43 1.96 17.17
N GLU A 195 3.41 3.18 16.65
CA GLU A 195 2.17 3.90 16.40
C GLU A 195 1.46 3.29 15.19
N ILE A 196 0.15 3.05 15.30
CA ILE A 196 -0.64 2.46 14.24
C ILE A 196 -1.51 3.51 13.58
N VAL A 197 -1.23 3.80 12.31
CA VAL A 197 -2.10 4.61 11.46
C VAL A 197 -3.13 3.72 10.80
N MET A 198 -4.43 4.01 11.00
CA MET A 198 -5.53 3.23 10.41
C MET A 198 -6.43 4.12 9.57
N ASN A 199 -6.70 3.70 8.32
CA ASN A 199 -7.59 4.41 7.40
C ASN A 199 -8.56 3.44 6.70
N PRO A 200 -9.79 3.91 6.35
CA PRO A 200 -10.65 3.16 5.45
C PRO A 200 -10.01 3.07 4.05
N LEU A 201 -10.24 1.97 3.35
CA LEU A 201 -9.91 1.89 1.93
C LEU A 201 -10.76 2.88 1.13
N SER A 202 -10.18 3.52 0.12
CA SER A 202 -10.91 4.40 -0.78
C SER A 202 -12.04 3.65 -1.48
N LEU A 203 -13.08 4.36 -1.93
CA LEU A 203 -14.23 3.74 -2.60
C LEU A 203 -13.81 2.90 -3.81
N SER A 204 -12.88 3.38 -4.63
CA SER A 204 -12.40 2.65 -5.80
C SER A 204 -11.73 1.31 -5.44
N VAL A 205 -10.94 1.27 -4.36
CA VAL A 205 -10.31 0.05 -3.86
C VAL A 205 -11.35 -0.86 -3.20
N SER A 206 -12.26 -0.30 -2.39
CA SER A 206 -13.32 -1.04 -1.71
C SER A 206 -14.25 -1.78 -2.67
N CYS A 207 -14.54 -1.22 -3.85
CA CYS A 207 -15.33 -1.89 -4.89
C CYS A 207 -14.67 -3.18 -5.41
N HIS A 208 -13.35 -3.27 -5.37
CA HIS A 208 -12.61 -4.49 -5.75
C HIS A 208 -12.39 -5.46 -4.59
N ILE A 209 -12.28 -4.96 -3.38
CA ILE A 209 -12.02 -5.76 -2.16
C ILE A 209 -13.33 -6.33 -1.60
N GLY A 210 -14.41 -5.54 -1.60
CA GLY A 210 -15.67 -5.86 -0.95
C GLY A 210 -15.69 -5.46 0.53
N PRO A 211 -16.86 -5.58 1.18
CA PRO A 211 -17.03 -5.26 2.60
C PRO A 211 -16.35 -6.30 3.51
N GLY A 212 -16.06 -5.92 4.75
CA GLY A 212 -15.55 -6.81 5.81
C GLY A 212 -14.06 -7.16 5.71
N ALA A 213 -13.30 -6.45 4.89
CA ALA A 213 -11.86 -6.65 4.81
C ALA A 213 -11.13 -5.95 5.98
N LEU A 214 -10.10 -6.61 6.48
CA LEU A 214 -9.15 -6.10 7.48
C LEU A 214 -7.74 -6.32 6.96
N ALA A 215 -6.91 -5.28 7.02
CA ALA A 215 -5.52 -5.34 6.58
C ALA A 215 -4.57 -4.79 7.64
N ILE A 216 -3.40 -5.42 7.72
CA ILE A 216 -2.22 -4.89 8.40
C ILE A 216 -1.14 -4.68 7.34
N ALA A 217 -0.44 -3.57 7.42
CA ALA A 217 0.58 -3.19 6.47
C ALA A 217 1.78 -2.59 7.18
N CYS A 218 2.92 -2.63 6.54
CA CYS A 218 4.10 -1.92 7.01
C CYS A 218 4.94 -1.41 5.85
N SER A 219 5.74 -0.40 6.15
CA SER A 219 6.82 0.06 5.29
C SER A 219 8.03 0.45 6.15
N LYS A 220 9.22 0.16 5.66
CA LYS A 220 10.46 0.61 6.30
C LYS A 220 10.55 2.13 6.23
N LYS A 221 10.98 2.76 7.31
CA LYS A 221 11.22 4.20 7.35
C LYS A 221 12.36 4.57 6.42
N ILE A 222 12.18 5.64 5.66
CA ILE A 222 13.22 6.21 4.82
C ILE A 222 14.05 7.16 5.70
N GLU A 223 15.37 7.04 5.65
CA GLU A 223 16.26 7.95 6.36
C GLU A 223 16.34 9.27 5.58
N TYR A 224 15.97 10.36 6.23
CA TYR A 224 16.10 11.71 5.70
C TYR A 224 17.43 12.28 6.20
N CYS A 225 18.51 12.11 5.44
CA CYS A 225 19.76 12.79 5.74
C CYS A 225 19.63 14.26 5.36
N ASN A 226 19.42 15.13 6.35
CA ASN A 226 19.74 16.55 6.18
C ASN A 226 21.26 16.65 5.97
N LYS A 227 21.67 17.10 4.78
CA LYS A 227 23.06 17.54 4.55
C LYS A 227 23.31 18.88 5.19
#